data_0fe3554d616a259894c0743ca0fe9d3c
#
_entry.id   0fe3554d616a259894c0743ca0fe9d3c
#
_cell.length_a   1.000
_cell.length_b   1.000
_cell.length_c   1.000
_cell.angle_alpha   90.00
_cell.angle_beta   90.00
_cell.angle_gamma   90.00
#
_symmetry.space_group_name_H-M   'P 1'
#
loop_
_entity.id
_entity.type
_entity.pdbx_description
1 polymer ?
#
loop_
_entity_poly.entity_id
_entity_poly.type
_entity_poly.pdbx_seq_one_letter_code
_entity_poly.pdbx_strand_id
1 'polypeptide(L)'
;MLDLRSLPIDPDRVQARIDQLGEIGVHPNGGLFRTLYDDGWVEAMALLRRWMEEAGLSVRFDAVGNLWGRAEGTGRNPDYANAVVPGSHVDTVRQGGKYDGALGVHMAIAAVQALLEGVGRPKRPLEVLVTCEEEGSRFACSFWGARAIVGRVGADEPDRIADPDGITIGAAMRERGFDPARIGEAERRDLAAFVEAHIEQGAILEREGYPL
;
A
#
# COMPACT_ATOMS: atom_id res chain seq x y z
N MET A 1 -16.41 19.20 18.32
CA MET A 1 -15.09 18.58 18.09
C MET A 1 -15.33 17.08 17.98
N LEU A 2 -14.79 16.41 16.96
CA LEU A 2 -14.93 14.93 16.80
C LEU A 2 -14.19 14.25 17.97
N ASP A 3 -14.88 13.37 18.69
CA ASP A 3 -14.22 12.49 19.67
C ASP A 3 -13.65 11.27 18.93
N LEU A 4 -12.35 11.30 18.67
CA LEU A 4 -11.66 10.20 17.97
C LEU A 4 -11.67 8.88 18.74
N ARG A 5 -11.92 8.93 20.08
CA ARG A 5 -11.97 7.72 20.92
C ARG A 5 -13.28 6.94 20.74
N SER A 6 -14.29 7.59 20.17
CA SER A 6 -15.59 6.94 19.88
C SER A 6 -15.66 6.30 18.50
N LEU A 7 -14.58 6.36 17.70
CA LEU A 7 -14.56 5.72 16.39
C LEU A 7 -14.57 4.18 16.53
N PRO A 8 -15.33 3.47 15.69
CA PRO A 8 -15.49 2.01 15.77
C PRO A 8 -14.26 1.28 15.19
N ILE A 9 -13.13 1.37 15.89
CA ILE A 9 -11.92 0.62 15.54
C ILE A 9 -11.91 -0.70 16.30
N ASP A 10 -11.76 -1.81 15.60
CA ASP A 10 -11.64 -3.16 16.12
C ASP A 10 -10.19 -3.65 16.02
N PRO A 11 -9.41 -3.59 17.12
CA PRO A 11 -8.00 -3.99 17.10
C PRO A 11 -7.82 -5.49 16.81
N ASP A 12 -8.74 -6.33 17.27
CA ASP A 12 -8.65 -7.78 17.06
C ASP A 12 -8.84 -8.12 15.57
N ARG A 13 -9.72 -7.40 14.88
CA ARG A 13 -9.88 -7.54 13.44
C ARG A 13 -8.62 -7.06 12.68
N VAL A 14 -7.99 -5.97 13.12
CA VAL A 14 -6.71 -5.51 12.52
C VAL A 14 -5.65 -6.59 12.69
N GLN A 15 -5.49 -7.13 13.90
CA GLN A 15 -4.52 -8.20 14.16
C GLN A 15 -4.80 -9.45 13.33
N ALA A 16 -6.05 -9.90 13.29
CA ALA A 16 -6.45 -11.08 12.52
C ALA A 16 -6.17 -10.93 11.01
N ARG A 17 -6.38 -9.73 10.45
CA ARG A 17 -6.04 -9.43 9.05
C ARG A 17 -4.54 -9.44 8.79
N ILE A 18 -3.73 -8.89 9.71
CA ILE A 18 -2.27 -8.96 9.62
C ILE A 18 -1.80 -10.41 9.67
N ASP A 19 -2.36 -11.23 10.57
CA ASP A 19 -2.03 -12.64 10.66
C ASP A 19 -2.39 -13.39 9.39
N GLN A 20 -3.58 -13.16 8.84
CA GLN A 20 -4.03 -13.76 7.59
C GLN A 20 -3.13 -13.35 6.40
N LEU A 21 -2.76 -12.08 6.29
CA LEU A 21 -1.82 -11.61 5.27
C LEU A 21 -0.42 -12.23 5.46
N GLY A 22 -0.05 -12.51 6.70
CA GLY A 22 1.20 -13.16 7.08
C GLY A 22 1.32 -14.62 6.65
N GLU A 23 0.21 -15.26 6.22
CA GLU A 23 0.24 -16.61 5.66
C GLU A 23 0.57 -16.63 4.16
N ILE A 24 0.61 -15.46 3.50
CA ILE A 24 0.87 -15.34 2.06
C ILE A 24 2.34 -14.99 1.83
N GLY A 25 3.03 -15.75 0.99
CA GLY A 25 4.44 -15.55 0.66
C GLY A 25 5.39 -16.00 1.77
N VAL A 26 5.01 -17.02 2.55
CA VAL A 26 5.86 -17.58 3.61
C VAL A 26 7.14 -18.15 3.02
N HIS A 27 8.29 -17.72 3.55
CA HIS A 27 9.59 -18.23 3.14
C HIS A 27 9.89 -19.58 3.84
N PRO A 28 10.46 -20.59 3.13
CA PRO A 28 10.73 -21.92 3.73
C PRO A 28 11.60 -21.91 4.98
N ASN A 29 12.46 -20.90 5.13
CA ASN A 29 13.34 -20.73 6.28
C ASN A 29 12.77 -19.76 7.34
N GLY A 30 11.46 -19.49 7.30
CA GLY A 30 10.77 -18.54 8.18
C GLY A 30 10.74 -17.12 7.64
N GLY A 31 9.79 -16.30 8.17
CA GLY A 31 9.49 -14.97 7.65
C GLY A 31 8.75 -14.99 6.32
N LEU A 32 8.61 -13.82 5.72
CA LEU A 32 7.90 -13.63 4.46
C LEU A 32 8.87 -13.27 3.33
N PHE A 33 8.49 -13.60 2.12
CA PHE A 33 9.15 -13.11 0.91
C PHE A 33 8.10 -12.95 -0.19
N ARG A 34 7.49 -11.80 -0.23
CA ARG A 34 6.55 -11.33 -1.26
C ARG A 34 7.22 -10.26 -2.07
N THR A 35 7.52 -10.53 -3.30
CA THR A 35 8.18 -9.57 -4.18
C THR A 35 7.26 -9.09 -5.28
N LEU A 36 7.52 -7.90 -5.78
CA LEU A 36 6.69 -7.29 -6.82
C LEU A 36 6.42 -8.26 -7.98
N TYR A 37 5.15 -8.39 -8.34
CA TYR A 37 4.63 -9.24 -9.42
C TYR A 37 4.84 -10.74 -9.26
N ASP A 38 5.29 -11.26 -8.09
CA ASP A 38 5.23 -12.69 -7.82
C ASP A 38 3.79 -13.15 -7.48
N ASP A 39 3.59 -14.46 -7.36
CA ASP A 39 2.25 -14.99 -7.05
C ASP A 39 1.79 -14.62 -5.64
N GLY A 40 2.70 -14.58 -4.67
CA GLY A 40 2.41 -14.16 -3.30
C GLY A 40 1.98 -12.70 -3.23
N TRP A 41 2.64 -11.82 -3.99
CA TRP A 41 2.21 -10.42 -4.10
C TRP A 41 0.82 -10.31 -4.74
N VAL A 42 0.55 -11.03 -5.81
CA VAL A 42 -0.78 -11.04 -6.48
C VAL A 42 -1.87 -11.48 -5.51
N GLU A 43 -1.63 -12.55 -4.74
CA GLU A 43 -2.57 -13.06 -3.75
C GLU A 43 -2.81 -12.05 -2.62
N ALA A 44 -1.74 -11.43 -2.10
CA ALA A 44 -1.82 -10.40 -1.08
C ALA A 44 -2.62 -9.17 -1.56
N MET A 45 -2.36 -8.70 -2.78
CA MET A 45 -3.08 -7.55 -3.36
C MET A 45 -4.56 -7.87 -3.60
N ALA A 46 -4.90 -9.10 -4.00
CA ALA A 46 -6.28 -9.54 -4.14
C ALA A 46 -7.01 -9.59 -2.78
N LEU A 47 -6.33 -10.00 -1.72
CA LEU A 47 -6.87 -10.00 -0.36
C LEU A 47 -7.11 -8.57 0.15
N LEU A 48 -6.13 -7.68 -0.01
CA LEU A 48 -6.25 -6.28 0.37
C LEU A 48 -7.36 -5.55 -0.39
N ARG A 49 -7.49 -5.84 -1.68
CA ARG A 49 -8.58 -5.32 -2.50
C ARG A 49 -9.95 -5.66 -1.88
N ARG A 50 -10.18 -6.92 -1.51
CA ARG A 50 -11.43 -7.33 -0.87
C ARG A 50 -11.68 -6.57 0.43
N TRP A 51 -10.68 -6.42 1.29
CA TRP A 51 -10.85 -5.69 2.55
C TRP A 51 -11.11 -4.20 2.37
N MET A 52 -10.54 -3.58 1.34
CA MET A 52 -10.87 -2.20 0.98
C MET A 52 -12.30 -2.08 0.44
N GLU A 53 -12.74 -3.04 -0.39
CA GLU A 53 -14.13 -3.10 -0.90
C GLU A 53 -15.13 -3.31 0.25
N GLU A 54 -14.82 -4.21 1.22
CA GLU A 54 -15.61 -4.40 2.45
C GLU A 54 -15.67 -3.12 3.32
N ALA A 55 -14.61 -2.32 3.31
CA ALA A 55 -14.58 -1.01 3.97
C ALA A 55 -15.36 0.09 3.21
N GLY A 56 -16.01 -0.24 2.10
CA GLY A 56 -16.83 0.68 1.30
C GLY A 56 -16.03 1.55 0.33
N LEU A 57 -14.81 1.16 -0.03
CA LEU A 57 -13.96 1.90 -0.94
C LEU A 57 -14.13 1.41 -2.39
N SER A 58 -14.02 2.32 -3.34
CA SER A 58 -13.88 1.99 -4.77
C SER A 58 -12.42 1.67 -5.06
N VAL A 59 -12.13 0.44 -5.50
CA VAL A 59 -10.76 -0.06 -5.59
C VAL A 59 -10.28 -0.20 -7.03
N ARG A 60 -9.04 0.22 -7.30
CA ARG A 60 -8.37 0.08 -8.59
C ARG A 60 -6.87 -0.14 -8.43
N PHE A 61 -6.26 -0.76 -9.41
CA PHE A 61 -4.81 -0.66 -9.64
C PHE A 61 -4.48 0.55 -10.51
N ASP A 62 -3.32 1.14 -10.28
CA ASP A 62 -2.74 2.06 -11.26
C ASP A 62 -1.86 1.34 -12.29
N ALA A 63 -1.21 2.11 -13.16
CA ALA A 63 -0.44 1.55 -14.27
C ALA A 63 0.80 0.74 -13.86
N VAL A 64 1.26 0.87 -12.62
CA VAL A 64 2.44 0.15 -12.10
C VAL A 64 2.09 -0.87 -10.99
N GLY A 65 0.80 -1.05 -10.68
CA GLY A 65 0.37 -2.02 -9.69
C GLY A 65 0.23 -1.50 -8.27
N ASN A 66 0.31 -0.19 -8.02
CA ASN A 66 -0.16 0.34 -6.74
C ASN A 66 -1.67 0.11 -6.62
N LEU A 67 -2.13 -0.29 -5.44
CA LEU A 67 -3.54 -0.49 -5.17
C LEU A 67 -4.12 0.73 -4.44
N TRP A 68 -5.19 1.28 -4.99
CA TRP A 68 -5.87 2.45 -4.49
C TRP A 68 -7.30 2.12 -4.11
N GLY A 69 -7.69 2.43 -2.87
CA GLY A 69 -9.08 2.35 -2.39
C GLY A 69 -9.62 3.73 -2.05
N ARG A 70 -10.62 4.23 -2.78
CA ARG A 70 -11.11 5.60 -2.67
C ARG A 70 -12.51 5.69 -2.05
N ALA A 71 -12.64 6.60 -1.08
CA ALA A 71 -13.89 7.14 -0.60
C ALA A 71 -14.06 8.59 -1.09
N GLU A 72 -15.15 8.86 -1.83
CA GLU A 72 -15.40 10.19 -2.37
C GLU A 72 -15.71 11.21 -1.27
N GLY A 73 -15.18 12.42 -1.46
CA GLY A 73 -15.50 13.56 -0.61
C GLY A 73 -16.87 14.18 -0.93
N THR A 74 -17.42 14.90 0.02
CA THR A 74 -18.70 15.66 -0.12
C THR A 74 -18.49 17.15 -0.39
N GLY A 75 -17.25 17.64 -0.22
CA GLY A 75 -16.93 19.06 -0.38
C GLY A 75 -16.95 19.48 -1.83
N ARG A 76 -17.66 20.58 -2.12
CA ARG A 76 -17.74 21.17 -3.47
C ARG A 76 -16.73 22.31 -3.69
N ASN A 77 -16.02 22.72 -2.64
CA ASN A 77 -14.98 23.73 -2.74
C ASN A 77 -13.73 23.11 -3.37
N PRO A 78 -13.09 23.77 -4.36
CA PRO A 78 -11.80 23.33 -4.94
C PRO A 78 -10.72 23.01 -3.89
N ASP A 79 -10.72 23.69 -2.75
CA ASP A 79 -9.79 23.41 -1.63
C ASP A 79 -9.90 21.96 -1.09
N TYR A 80 -11.03 21.29 -1.35
CA TYR A 80 -11.26 19.90 -0.95
C TYR A 80 -11.10 18.90 -2.08
N ALA A 81 -10.62 19.31 -3.26
CA ALA A 81 -10.48 18.42 -4.42
C ALA A 81 -9.40 17.36 -4.21
N ASN A 82 -8.30 17.73 -3.56
CA ASN A 82 -7.16 16.85 -3.36
C ASN A 82 -7.38 15.86 -2.23
N ALA A 83 -7.02 14.59 -2.45
CA ALA A 83 -7.20 13.52 -1.50
C ALA A 83 -6.16 13.54 -0.36
N VAL A 84 -6.57 13.09 0.83
CA VAL A 84 -5.66 12.65 1.89
C VAL A 84 -5.47 11.15 1.77
N VAL A 85 -4.22 10.70 1.77
CA VAL A 85 -3.83 9.34 1.42
C VAL A 85 -3.09 8.68 2.58
N PRO A 86 -3.76 7.93 3.46
CA PRO A 86 -3.08 6.98 4.34
C PRO A 86 -2.69 5.73 3.57
N GLY A 87 -1.54 5.13 3.90
CA GLY A 87 -1.09 3.92 3.24
C GLY A 87 0.31 3.48 3.64
N SER A 88 0.77 2.41 3.03
CA SER A 88 2.11 1.84 3.14
C SER A 88 2.32 0.81 2.02
N HIS A 89 3.17 -0.21 2.23
CA HIS A 89 3.47 -1.29 1.28
C HIS A 89 3.16 -2.69 1.85
N VAL A 90 3.29 -3.73 1.03
CA VAL A 90 3.16 -5.13 1.46
C VAL A 90 4.18 -6.06 0.83
N ASP A 91 4.99 -5.58 -0.11
CA ASP A 91 6.20 -6.29 -0.51
C ASP A 91 7.17 -6.34 0.68
N THR A 92 8.01 -7.36 0.73
CA THR A 92 8.86 -7.63 1.89
C THR A 92 10.30 -7.87 1.46
N VAL A 93 11.24 -7.57 2.34
CA VAL A 93 12.58 -8.12 2.23
C VAL A 93 12.55 -9.65 2.37
N ARG A 94 13.63 -10.30 1.97
CA ARG A 94 13.76 -11.76 2.16
C ARG A 94 13.73 -12.10 3.64
N GLN A 95 12.84 -13.03 4.02
CA GLN A 95 12.57 -13.40 5.41
C GLN A 95 12.10 -12.20 6.27
N GLY A 96 11.35 -11.29 5.65
CA GLY A 96 10.78 -10.12 6.31
C GLY A 96 9.75 -10.45 7.37
N GLY A 97 9.47 -9.49 8.24
CA GLY A 97 8.44 -9.57 9.27
C GLY A 97 7.03 -9.35 8.70
N LYS A 98 6.02 -9.86 9.39
CA LYS A 98 4.61 -9.71 8.96
C LYS A 98 4.01 -8.33 9.21
N TYR A 99 4.68 -7.48 9.97
CA TYR A 99 4.21 -6.13 10.32
C TYR A 99 4.79 -5.04 9.43
N ASP A 100 5.95 -5.32 8.81
CA ASP A 100 6.65 -4.36 7.96
C ASP A 100 5.80 -3.93 6.78
N GLY A 101 5.54 -2.64 6.66
CA GLY A 101 4.59 -2.03 5.73
C GLY A 101 3.14 -2.45 5.94
N ALA A 102 2.89 -3.76 6.13
CA ALA A 102 1.54 -4.32 6.28
C ALA A 102 0.75 -3.71 7.45
N LEU A 103 1.39 -3.38 8.57
CA LEU A 103 0.74 -2.68 9.68
C LEU A 103 0.15 -1.34 9.21
N GLY A 104 0.94 -0.54 8.48
CA GLY A 104 0.50 0.76 7.97
C GLY A 104 -0.69 0.66 7.01
N VAL A 105 -0.69 -0.35 6.13
CA VAL A 105 -1.82 -0.63 5.23
C VAL A 105 -3.08 -0.97 6.03
N HIS A 106 -2.99 -1.87 7.02
CA HIS A 106 -4.14 -2.26 7.83
C HIS A 106 -4.66 -1.11 8.70
N MET A 107 -3.77 -0.32 9.27
CA MET A 107 -4.15 0.89 10.02
C MET A 107 -4.86 1.90 9.11
N ALA A 108 -4.39 2.08 7.87
CA ALA A 108 -5.03 2.95 6.88
C ALA A 108 -6.45 2.50 6.55
N ILE A 109 -6.65 1.20 6.25
CA ILE A 109 -7.98 0.62 5.96
C ILE A 109 -8.90 0.79 7.17
N ALA A 110 -8.44 0.41 8.37
CA ALA A 110 -9.24 0.49 9.59
C ALA A 110 -9.63 1.94 9.94
N ALA A 111 -8.70 2.89 9.82
CA ALA A 111 -8.96 4.30 10.09
C ALA A 111 -9.98 4.90 9.12
N VAL A 112 -9.82 4.63 7.81
CA VAL A 112 -10.77 5.14 6.80
C VAL A 112 -12.15 4.50 7.00
N GLN A 113 -12.22 3.19 7.23
CA GLN A 113 -13.47 2.50 7.52
C GLN A 113 -14.16 3.09 8.76
N ALA A 114 -13.45 3.25 9.86
CA ALA A 114 -13.99 3.80 11.11
C ALA A 114 -14.50 5.24 10.95
N LEU A 115 -13.80 6.05 10.15
CA LEU A 115 -14.26 7.41 9.82
C LEU A 115 -15.57 7.39 9.01
N LEU A 116 -15.65 6.52 8.00
CA LEU A 116 -16.87 6.40 7.17
C LEU A 116 -18.07 5.92 7.98
N GLU A 117 -17.86 4.95 8.88
CA GLU A 117 -18.90 4.40 9.74
C GLU A 117 -19.31 5.35 10.88
N GLY A 118 -18.34 5.98 11.55
CA GLY A 118 -18.60 6.81 12.73
C GLY A 118 -18.95 8.27 12.44
N VAL A 119 -18.47 8.81 11.30
CA VAL A 119 -18.63 10.24 10.96
C VAL A 119 -19.36 10.43 9.63
N GLY A 120 -19.31 9.42 8.75
CA GLY A 120 -19.79 9.52 7.39
C GLY A 120 -18.75 10.06 6.42
N ARG A 121 -19.19 10.43 5.21
CA ARG A 121 -18.28 10.89 4.15
C ARG A 121 -17.59 12.19 4.52
N PRO A 122 -16.27 12.26 4.41
CA PRO A 122 -15.49 13.47 4.71
C PRO A 122 -15.69 14.55 3.64
N LYS A 123 -15.21 15.75 3.88
CA LYS A 123 -15.20 16.82 2.86
C LYS A 123 -14.20 16.53 1.75
N ARG A 124 -12.97 16.10 2.09
CA ARG A 124 -11.96 15.68 1.14
C ARG A 124 -12.10 14.20 0.82
N PRO A 125 -11.76 13.74 -0.41
CA PRO A 125 -11.59 12.34 -0.67
C PRO A 125 -10.54 11.73 0.29
N LEU A 126 -10.78 10.49 0.72
CA LEU A 126 -9.78 9.66 1.39
C LEU A 126 -9.40 8.52 0.46
N GLU A 127 -8.10 8.26 0.30
CA GLU A 127 -7.62 7.15 -0.52
C GLU A 127 -6.64 6.30 0.29
N VAL A 128 -6.96 5.04 0.51
CA VAL A 128 -5.97 4.07 1.02
C VAL A 128 -5.06 3.66 -0.11
N LEU A 129 -3.75 3.75 0.10
CA LEU A 129 -2.71 3.39 -0.85
C LEU A 129 -1.91 2.18 -0.36
N VAL A 130 -1.73 1.20 -1.25
CA VAL A 130 -0.68 0.17 -1.11
C VAL A 130 0.33 0.38 -2.23
N THR A 131 1.52 0.83 -1.87
CA THR A 131 2.61 1.01 -2.83
C THR A 131 3.25 -0.34 -3.20
N CYS A 132 3.80 -0.42 -4.39
CA CYS A 132 4.49 -1.60 -4.88
C CYS A 132 6.01 -1.36 -4.98
N GLU A 133 6.81 -2.41 -4.69
CA GLU A 133 8.28 -2.43 -4.69
C GLU A 133 8.86 -1.27 -3.87
N GLU A 134 8.46 -1.19 -2.61
CA GLU A 134 9.03 -0.24 -1.66
C GLU A 134 10.45 -0.66 -1.31
N GLU A 135 10.63 -1.93 -0.99
CA GLU A 135 11.86 -2.55 -0.48
C GLU A 135 12.96 -2.72 -1.53
N GLY A 136 12.60 -2.77 -2.80
CA GLY A 136 13.57 -3.09 -3.87
C GLY A 136 14.07 -4.53 -3.80
N SER A 137 13.25 -5.46 -3.30
CA SER A 137 13.66 -6.82 -2.98
C SER A 137 13.81 -7.73 -4.19
N ARG A 138 13.01 -7.50 -5.23
CA ARG A 138 13.12 -8.24 -6.51
C ARG A 138 13.97 -7.48 -7.50
N PHE A 139 13.65 -6.22 -7.67
CA PHE A 139 14.37 -5.37 -8.60
C PHE A 139 15.24 -4.39 -7.81
N ALA A 140 16.47 -4.14 -8.22
CA ALA A 140 17.36 -3.19 -7.56
C ALA A 140 16.88 -1.72 -7.73
N CYS A 141 15.65 -1.47 -7.32
CA CYS A 141 14.92 -0.23 -7.54
C CYS A 141 13.86 -0.01 -6.45
N SER A 142 14.26 0.46 -5.28
CA SER A 142 13.32 0.81 -4.21
C SER A 142 12.37 1.92 -4.62
N PHE A 143 11.17 1.94 -3.99
CA PHE A 143 10.14 2.96 -4.19
C PHE A 143 9.59 3.04 -5.62
N TRP A 144 9.57 1.93 -6.36
CA TRP A 144 9.09 1.90 -7.74
C TRP A 144 7.69 2.51 -7.87
N GLY A 145 6.74 2.04 -7.06
CA GLY A 145 5.37 2.54 -7.06
C GLY A 145 5.27 4.01 -6.67
N ALA A 146 5.96 4.40 -5.59
CA ALA A 146 5.97 5.79 -5.12
C ALA A 146 6.63 6.73 -6.14
N ARG A 147 7.72 6.30 -6.80
CA ARG A 147 8.38 7.06 -7.88
C ARG A 147 7.47 7.27 -9.09
N ALA A 148 6.66 6.27 -9.43
CA ALA A 148 5.67 6.40 -10.50
C ALA A 148 4.58 7.43 -10.14
N ILE A 149 4.07 7.41 -8.90
CA ILE A 149 3.07 8.37 -8.41
C ILE A 149 3.57 9.81 -8.53
N VAL A 150 4.85 10.06 -8.28
CA VAL A 150 5.43 11.42 -8.36
C VAL A 150 6.07 11.74 -9.72
N GLY A 151 5.87 10.90 -10.73
CA GLY A 151 6.36 11.12 -12.10
C GLY A 151 7.89 11.02 -12.22
N ARG A 152 8.55 10.19 -11.40
CA ARG A 152 10.02 10.03 -11.36
C ARG A 152 10.54 8.69 -11.90
N VAL A 153 9.75 7.99 -12.69
CA VAL A 153 10.17 6.78 -13.41
C VAL A 153 10.54 7.15 -14.84
N GLY A 154 11.77 6.85 -15.25
CA GLY A 154 12.22 7.06 -16.62
C GLY A 154 11.58 6.07 -17.60
N ALA A 155 11.34 6.50 -18.82
CA ALA A 155 10.68 5.66 -19.83
C ALA A 155 11.47 4.39 -20.21
N ASP A 156 12.80 4.40 -20.02
CA ASP A 156 13.71 3.28 -20.28
C ASP A 156 13.85 2.31 -19.10
N GLU A 157 13.49 2.73 -17.90
CA GLU A 157 13.69 1.92 -16.68
C GLU A 157 13.00 0.56 -16.73
N PRO A 158 11.78 0.41 -17.26
CA PRO A 158 11.12 -0.89 -17.32
C PRO A 158 11.87 -1.94 -18.11
N ASP A 159 12.59 -1.55 -19.13
CA ASP A 159 13.35 -2.48 -19.97
C ASP A 159 14.81 -2.63 -19.52
N ARG A 160 15.30 -1.74 -18.65
CA ARG A 160 16.69 -1.70 -18.16
C ARG A 160 16.86 -2.35 -16.79
N ILE A 161 15.89 -2.18 -15.89
CA ILE A 161 15.97 -2.72 -14.54
C ILE A 161 15.45 -4.15 -14.56
N ALA A 162 16.31 -5.10 -14.16
CA ALA A 162 16.00 -6.52 -14.14
C ALA A 162 16.26 -7.12 -12.75
N ASP A 163 15.57 -8.22 -12.48
CA ASP A 163 15.83 -9.06 -11.32
C ASP A 163 17.09 -9.93 -11.52
N PRO A 164 17.53 -10.71 -10.49
CA PRO A 164 18.70 -11.58 -10.60
C PRO A 164 18.61 -12.67 -11.68
N ASP A 165 17.41 -13.02 -12.11
CA ASP A 165 17.16 -14.01 -13.18
C ASP A 165 17.14 -13.35 -14.58
N GLY A 166 17.35 -12.04 -14.65
CA GLY A 166 17.36 -11.26 -15.89
C GLY A 166 15.97 -10.88 -16.41
N ILE A 167 14.92 -11.08 -15.63
CA ILE A 167 13.57 -10.66 -15.98
C ILE A 167 13.44 -9.16 -15.72
N THR A 168 13.14 -8.36 -16.76
CA THR A 168 12.97 -6.91 -16.59
C THR A 168 11.65 -6.58 -15.90
N ILE A 169 11.58 -5.42 -15.22
CA ILE A 169 10.31 -4.94 -14.63
C ILE A 169 9.23 -4.90 -15.70
N GLY A 170 9.52 -4.41 -16.90
CA GLY A 170 8.57 -4.34 -17.99
C GLY A 170 8.07 -5.72 -18.45
N ALA A 171 8.93 -6.75 -18.45
CA ALA A 171 8.51 -8.12 -18.74
C ALA A 171 7.57 -8.65 -17.65
N ALA A 172 7.93 -8.47 -16.37
CA ALA A 172 7.11 -8.87 -15.24
C ALA A 172 5.76 -8.11 -15.19
N MET A 173 5.73 -6.83 -15.52
CA MET A 173 4.50 -6.04 -15.68
C MET A 173 3.55 -6.68 -16.70
N ARG A 174 4.07 -6.98 -17.90
CA ARG A 174 3.26 -7.57 -19.00
C ARG A 174 2.69 -8.94 -18.60
N GLU A 175 3.46 -9.75 -17.88
CA GLU A 175 2.99 -11.03 -17.38
C GLU A 175 1.77 -10.90 -16.45
N ARG A 176 1.71 -9.83 -15.67
CA ARG A 176 0.60 -9.51 -14.76
C ARG A 176 -0.48 -8.62 -15.37
N GLY A 177 -0.40 -8.35 -16.68
CA GLY A 177 -1.41 -7.58 -17.41
C GLY A 177 -1.27 -6.07 -17.29
N PHE A 178 -0.15 -5.57 -16.78
CA PHE A 178 0.19 -4.15 -16.81
C PHE A 178 0.94 -3.79 -18.10
N ASP A 179 0.73 -2.56 -18.57
CA ASP A 179 1.40 -2.05 -19.77
C ASP A 179 2.51 -1.05 -19.40
N PRO A 180 3.79 -1.39 -19.60
CA PRO A 180 4.89 -0.48 -19.32
C PRO A 180 4.81 0.86 -20.09
N ALA A 181 4.18 0.90 -21.25
CA ALA A 181 4.01 2.13 -22.01
C ALA A 181 3.08 3.15 -21.29
N ARG A 182 2.28 2.69 -20.32
CA ARG A 182 1.31 3.50 -19.59
C ARG A 182 1.81 3.96 -18.21
N ILE A 183 3.06 3.73 -17.84
CA ILE A 183 3.61 4.08 -16.51
C ILE A 183 3.36 5.54 -16.15
N GLY A 184 3.45 6.46 -17.11
CA GLY A 184 3.17 7.88 -16.89
C GLY A 184 1.75 8.19 -16.42
N GLU A 185 0.79 7.26 -16.61
CA GLU A 185 -0.59 7.41 -16.10
C GLU A 185 -0.71 7.18 -14.59
N ALA A 186 0.33 6.66 -13.95
CA ALA A 186 0.37 6.53 -12.50
C ALA A 186 0.67 7.87 -11.79
N GLU A 187 1.15 8.90 -12.52
CA GLU A 187 1.44 10.21 -11.92
C GLU A 187 0.19 10.86 -11.35
N ARG A 188 0.28 11.32 -10.11
CA ARG A 188 -0.81 11.97 -9.36
C ARG A 188 -0.38 13.37 -8.91
N ARG A 189 -1.23 14.36 -9.16
CA ARG A 189 -1.05 15.77 -8.75
C ARG A 189 -2.18 16.28 -7.85
N ASP A 190 -3.13 15.41 -7.57
CA ASP A 190 -4.36 15.69 -6.83
C ASP A 190 -4.31 15.10 -5.40
N LEU A 191 -3.12 14.99 -4.82
CA LEU A 191 -2.89 14.52 -3.47
C LEU A 191 -2.60 15.72 -2.55
N ALA A 192 -3.30 15.81 -1.41
CA ALA A 192 -3.12 16.86 -0.42
C ALA A 192 -2.06 16.48 0.62
N ALA A 193 -2.06 15.22 1.04
CA ALA A 193 -1.12 14.68 2.03
C ALA A 193 -1.02 13.16 1.88
N PHE A 194 0.14 12.62 2.21
CA PHE A 194 0.36 11.19 2.46
C PHE A 194 0.66 10.98 3.94
N VAL A 195 0.09 9.94 4.54
CA VAL A 195 0.29 9.59 5.96
C VAL A 195 0.60 8.11 6.04
N GLU A 196 1.74 7.79 6.61
CA GLU A 196 2.16 6.41 6.82
C GLU A 196 2.42 6.15 8.31
N ALA A 197 1.77 5.12 8.84
CA ALA A 197 2.11 4.55 10.13
C ALA A 197 3.03 3.36 9.87
N HIS A 198 4.20 3.34 10.50
CA HIS A 198 5.20 2.32 10.25
C HIS A 198 5.82 1.82 11.56
N ILE A 199 6.29 0.58 11.57
CA ILE A 199 7.11 0.06 12.66
C ILE A 199 8.48 0.76 12.64
N GLU A 200 9.20 0.75 13.76
CA GLU A 200 10.55 1.33 13.84
C GLU A 200 11.56 0.63 12.91
N GLN A 201 11.39 -0.66 12.64
CA GLN A 201 12.38 -1.53 11.98
C GLN A 201 13.73 -1.58 12.72
N GLY A 202 13.71 -1.37 14.03
CA GLY A 202 14.87 -1.28 14.89
C GLY A 202 14.58 -1.79 16.29
N ALA A 203 15.55 -1.65 17.19
CA ALA A 203 15.45 -2.13 18.57
C ALA A 203 15.58 -1.01 19.61
N ILE A 204 15.53 0.25 19.21
CA ILE A 204 15.72 1.39 20.11
C ILE A 204 14.48 1.59 20.96
N LEU A 205 13.30 1.72 20.32
CA LEU A 205 12.04 1.93 21.02
C LEU A 205 11.72 0.75 21.94
N GLU A 206 11.92 -0.49 21.45
CA GLU A 206 11.74 -1.70 22.26
C GLU A 206 12.62 -1.69 23.51
N ARG A 207 13.92 -1.37 23.37
CA ARG A 207 14.86 -1.30 24.51
C ARG A 207 14.54 -0.20 25.49
N GLU A 208 14.00 0.91 25.01
CA GLU A 208 13.59 2.06 25.81
C GLU A 208 12.18 1.92 26.38
N GLY A 209 11.43 0.86 25.99
CA GLY A 209 10.08 0.57 26.48
C GLY A 209 9.02 1.52 25.92
N TYR A 210 9.28 2.16 24.78
CA TYR A 210 8.27 2.94 24.09
C TYR A 210 7.42 2.03 23.18
N PRO A 211 6.09 2.23 23.16
CA PRO A 211 5.27 1.67 22.11
C PRO A 211 5.64 2.35 20.77
N LEU A 212 5.36 1.69 19.67
CA LEU A 212 5.54 2.24 18.32
C LEU A 212 4.87 3.61 18.16
#